data_1d62af5b240e7c8857bfbe6f182ecfa1
#
_entry.id   1d62af5b240e7c8857bfbe6f182ecfa1
#
_cell.length_a   1.000
_cell.length_b   1.000
_cell.length_c   1.000
_cell.angle_alpha   90.00
_cell.angle_beta   90.00
_cell.angle_gamma   90.00
#
_symmetry.space_group_name_H-M   'P 1'
#
loop_
_entity.id
_entity.type
_entity.pdbx_description
1 polymer ?
#
loop_
_entity_poly.entity_id
_entity_poly.type
_entity_poly.pdbx_seq_one_letter_code
_entity_poly.pdbx_strand_id
1 'polypeptide(L)'
;DSSTSRGLGDVYKRQEKKMELTASAETRAQWNALLEIPEITTIYAGMGCFKREIFEEQAEKGILQAKELGKQVYLMLPHVVREGDLKEYRDTFRGLKEIGLGGFLIRNLESFSFLKEMGMEKDIRLDYSVYTYNSRAQAFWQEQGVQRDTVPYELNEREIGKRDNTNSEMVVYGYLPMMVSAQCVQKNLNGCNHSYSLVRLKDRMGKYFPVKSYCTSCYSVIYNSLPLGLVKEADEIRSMHPAAVRLNFTIETLEETKEIAVAFAGTYCKGIAVPAEQEYTKGHFRRKVE
;
A
#
# COMPACT_ATOMS: atom_id res chain seq x y z
N ASP A 1 47.22 43.81 10.19
CA ASP A 1 46.14 43.26 11.01
C ASP A 1 45.16 42.49 10.13
N SER A 2 45.32 41.21 10.12
CA SER A 2 44.44 40.32 9.36
C SER A 2 43.35 39.78 10.25
N SER A 3 42.11 40.16 10.01
CA SER A 3 40.94 39.54 10.59
C SER A 3 40.41 38.44 9.69
N THR A 4 40.73 37.23 10.08
CA THR A 4 40.14 36.00 9.47
C THR A 4 38.68 35.89 9.88
N SER A 5 37.79 36.21 8.95
CA SER A 5 36.35 35.86 9.04
C SER A 5 36.21 34.36 8.90
N ARG A 6 35.99 33.65 10.02
CA ARG A 6 35.52 32.25 9.99
C ARG A 6 34.06 32.26 9.65
N GLY A 7 33.75 31.90 8.40
CA GLY A 7 32.38 31.58 8.00
C GLY A 7 31.86 30.39 8.81
N LEU A 8 30.89 30.65 9.66
CA LEU A 8 30.04 29.62 10.26
C LEU A 8 29.23 29.00 9.13
N GLY A 9 29.71 27.86 8.61
CA GLY A 9 28.91 27.01 7.77
C GLY A 9 27.74 26.51 8.60
N ASP A 10 26.56 27.00 8.30
CA ASP A 10 25.31 26.44 8.78
C ASP A 10 25.23 24.98 8.31
N VAL A 11 25.65 24.09 9.21
CA VAL A 11 25.31 22.68 9.12
C VAL A 11 23.82 22.59 9.45
N TYR A 12 22.98 22.76 8.44
CA TYR A 12 21.59 22.33 8.51
C TYR A 12 21.62 20.84 8.84
N LYS A 13 21.47 20.49 10.12
CA LYS A 13 21.06 19.15 10.53
C LYS A 13 19.71 18.93 9.87
N ARG A 14 19.70 18.27 8.71
CA ARG A 14 18.49 17.67 8.17
C ARG A 14 17.94 16.81 9.30
N GLN A 15 16.85 17.23 9.93
CA GLN A 15 16.15 16.38 10.88
C GLN A 15 15.85 15.10 10.12
N GLU A 16 16.45 13.99 10.52
CA GLU A 16 16.15 12.68 9.94
C GLU A 16 14.65 12.44 10.14
N LYS A 17 13.91 12.58 9.05
CA LYS A 17 12.46 12.35 9.06
C LYS A 17 12.29 10.87 9.42
N LYS A 18 11.71 10.60 10.58
CA LYS A 18 11.48 9.23 11.03
C LYS A 18 10.67 8.48 9.99
N MET A 19 11.17 7.34 9.54
CA MET A 19 10.48 6.45 8.60
C MET A 19 9.11 6.06 9.15
N GLU A 20 8.05 6.26 8.36
CA GLU A 20 6.68 5.95 8.73
C GLU A 20 6.41 4.44 8.60
N LEU A 21 5.56 3.88 9.47
CA LEU A 21 4.96 2.57 9.27
C LEU A 21 3.52 2.77 8.80
N THR A 22 3.21 2.24 7.63
CA THR A 22 1.90 2.32 7.00
C THR A 22 1.32 0.92 6.79
N ALA A 23 0.02 0.82 6.60
CA ALA A 23 -0.60 -0.47 6.28
C ALA A 23 -1.77 -0.30 5.31
N SER A 24 -2.03 -1.31 4.48
CA SER A 24 -3.25 -1.41 3.68
C SER A 24 -4.18 -2.47 4.24
N ALA A 25 -5.48 -2.24 4.13
CA ALA A 25 -6.55 -3.17 4.49
C ALA A 25 -7.50 -3.33 3.30
N GLU A 26 -7.92 -4.57 3.03
CA GLU A 26 -8.90 -4.91 1.99
C GLU A 26 -10.24 -5.37 2.59
N THR A 27 -10.31 -5.52 3.91
CA THR A 27 -11.51 -5.96 4.62
C THR A 27 -11.74 -5.13 5.87
N ARG A 28 -12.99 -5.07 6.33
CA ARG A 28 -13.35 -4.39 7.58
C ARG A 28 -12.66 -5.00 8.82
N ALA A 29 -12.42 -6.30 8.81
CA ALA A 29 -11.71 -6.98 9.90
C ALA A 29 -10.26 -6.52 9.99
N GLN A 30 -9.54 -6.47 8.86
CA GLN A 30 -8.18 -5.93 8.78
C GLN A 30 -8.14 -4.45 9.18
N TRP A 31 -9.07 -3.64 8.68
CA TRP A 31 -9.20 -2.22 9.07
C TRP A 31 -9.28 -2.07 10.60
N ASN A 32 -10.18 -2.81 11.25
CA ASN A 32 -10.35 -2.75 12.70
C ASN A 32 -9.07 -3.17 13.44
N ALA A 33 -8.39 -4.22 12.96
CA ALA A 33 -7.11 -4.65 13.52
C ALA A 33 -6.06 -3.53 13.48
N LEU A 34 -5.93 -2.84 12.34
CA LEU A 34 -4.91 -1.79 12.13
C LEU A 34 -5.19 -0.51 12.95
N LEU A 35 -6.43 -0.21 13.27
CA LEU A 35 -6.76 0.91 14.14
C LEU A 35 -6.15 0.75 15.54
N GLU A 36 -6.01 -0.49 16.02
CA GLU A 36 -5.50 -0.81 17.36
C GLU A 36 -3.96 -0.76 17.46
N ILE A 37 -3.22 -0.65 16.35
CA ILE A 37 -1.74 -0.65 16.33
C ILE A 37 -1.22 0.79 16.34
N PRO A 38 -0.66 1.30 17.45
CA PRO A 38 -0.27 2.71 17.57
C PRO A 38 0.82 3.16 16.59
N GLU A 39 1.72 2.26 16.21
CA GLU A 39 2.85 2.53 15.33
C GLU A 39 2.44 2.78 13.87
N ILE A 40 1.27 2.30 13.47
CA ILE A 40 0.74 2.55 12.12
C ILE A 40 0.18 3.96 12.07
N THR A 41 0.80 4.81 11.28
CA THR A 41 0.45 6.23 11.14
C THR A 41 -0.50 6.51 9.99
N THR A 42 -0.50 5.64 8.97
CA THR A 42 -1.35 5.78 7.77
C THR A 42 -1.97 4.43 7.41
N ILE A 43 -3.28 4.43 7.15
CA ILE A 43 -4.01 3.26 6.68
C ILE A 43 -4.54 3.53 5.26
N TYR A 44 -4.21 2.65 4.33
CA TYR A 44 -4.80 2.59 2.99
C TYR A 44 -6.01 1.66 3.03
N ALA A 45 -7.21 2.23 3.03
CA ALA A 45 -8.47 1.47 3.07
C ALA A 45 -8.92 1.10 1.67
N GLY A 46 -8.93 -0.18 1.34
CA GLY A 46 -9.57 -0.69 0.13
C GLY A 46 -11.09 -0.48 0.15
N MET A 47 -11.71 -0.41 -1.02
CA MET A 47 -13.15 -0.23 -1.14
C MET A 47 -13.96 -1.34 -0.41
N GLY A 48 -13.37 -2.54 -0.25
CA GLY A 48 -13.97 -3.65 0.50
C GLY A 48 -13.97 -3.50 2.03
N CYS A 49 -13.32 -2.48 2.58
CA CYS A 49 -13.42 -2.17 4.02
C CYS A 49 -14.80 -1.64 4.42
N PHE A 50 -15.58 -1.16 3.46
CA PHE A 50 -16.87 -0.53 3.66
C PHE A 50 -17.92 -1.22 2.78
N LYS A 51 -19.15 -1.36 3.29
CA LYS A 51 -20.26 -1.95 2.52
C LYS A 51 -20.68 -0.97 1.43
N ARG A 52 -20.87 -1.45 0.20
CA ARG A 52 -21.19 -0.62 -0.97
C ARG A 52 -22.45 0.22 -0.75
N GLU A 53 -23.50 -0.37 -0.17
CA GLU A 53 -24.82 0.25 0.03
C GLU A 53 -24.80 1.45 0.99
N ILE A 54 -23.83 1.48 1.90
CA ILE A 54 -23.64 2.53 2.92
C ILE A 54 -22.17 2.98 2.96
N PHE A 55 -21.52 3.00 1.79
CA PHE A 55 -20.09 3.25 1.67
C PHE A 55 -19.70 4.60 2.28
N GLU A 56 -20.41 5.67 1.90
CA GLU A 56 -20.14 7.03 2.36
C GLU A 56 -20.21 7.13 3.88
N GLU A 57 -21.31 6.69 4.49
CA GLU A 57 -21.51 6.72 5.94
C GLU A 57 -20.40 5.94 6.70
N GLN A 58 -20.06 4.72 6.21
CA GLN A 58 -19.05 3.91 6.86
C GLN A 58 -17.64 4.46 6.68
N ALA A 59 -17.34 5.02 5.51
CA ALA A 59 -16.05 5.64 5.24
C ALA A 59 -15.86 6.91 6.09
N GLU A 60 -16.87 7.75 6.18
CA GLU A 60 -16.89 8.93 7.03
C GLU A 60 -16.61 8.58 8.49
N LYS A 61 -17.40 7.67 9.07
CA LYS A 61 -17.18 7.19 10.45
C LYS A 61 -15.79 6.61 10.65
N GLY A 62 -15.30 5.83 9.68
CA GLY A 62 -13.96 5.24 9.74
C GLY A 62 -12.85 6.29 9.72
N ILE A 63 -12.95 7.31 8.87
CA ILE A 63 -11.97 8.40 8.78
C ILE A 63 -11.94 9.19 10.07
N LEU A 64 -13.09 9.56 10.64
CA LEU A 64 -13.18 10.29 11.91
C LEU A 64 -12.58 9.48 13.05
N GLN A 65 -12.92 8.18 13.17
CA GLN A 65 -12.34 7.28 14.16
C GLN A 65 -10.82 7.18 14.03
N ALA A 66 -10.28 7.02 12.82
CA ALA A 66 -8.85 6.95 12.59
C ALA A 66 -8.15 8.27 12.97
N LYS A 67 -8.77 9.40 12.66
CA LYS A 67 -8.28 10.74 13.00
C LYS A 67 -8.19 10.96 14.52
N GLU A 68 -9.19 10.51 15.28
CA GLU A 68 -9.15 10.52 16.76
C GLU A 68 -7.97 9.71 17.32
N LEU A 69 -7.57 8.64 16.62
CA LEU A 69 -6.41 7.81 16.95
C LEU A 69 -5.08 8.36 16.38
N GLY A 70 -5.08 9.57 15.80
CA GLY A 70 -3.91 10.19 15.20
C GLY A 70 -3.44 9.55 13.90
N LYS A 71 -4.29 8.80 13.20
CA LYS A 71 -3.96 8.10 11.97
C LYS A 71 -4.50 8.83 10.74
N GLN A 72 -3.73 8.80 9.64
CA GLN A 72 -4.20 9.26 8.33
C GLN A 72 -4.86 8.11 7.57
N VAL A 73 -5.87 8.43 6.79
CA VAL A 73 -6.58 7.48 5.93
C VAL A 73 -6.47 7.90 4.47
N TYR A 74 -6.11 6.95 3.62
CA TYR A 74 -6.18 7.08 2.16
C TYR A 74 -7.11 6.00 1.62
N LEU A 75 -7.94 6.33 0.66
CA LEU A 75 -8.69 5.31 -0.07
C LEU A 75 -7.80 4.63 -1.11
N MET A 76 -7.76 3.31 -1.05
CA MET A 76 -7.03 2.49 -2.02
C MET A 76 -7.99 2.05 -3.13
N LEU A 77 -7.76 2.57 -4.35
CA LEU A 77 -8.63 2.31 -5.49
C LEU A 77 -8.35 0.93 -6.12
N PRO A 78 -9.32 0.34 -6.84
CA PRO A 78 -9.19 -0.99 -7.40
C PRO A 78 -8.03 -1.12 -8.40
N HIS A 79 -7.49 -2.35 -8.58
CA HIS A 79 -6.52 -2.65 -9.64
C HIS A 79 -7.10 -2.51 -11.05
N VAL A 80 -8.37 -2.86 -11.21
CA VAL A 80 -9.11 -2.75 -12.47
C VAL A 80 -10.27 -1.81 -12.25
N VAL A 81 -10.32 -0.76 -13.03
CA VAL A 81 -11.41 0.22 -13.08
C VAL A 81 -12.01 0.16 -14.48
N ARG A 82 -13.33 -0.02 -14.55
CA ARG A 82 -14.07 0.06 -15.82
C ARG A 82 -14.66 1.43 -16.00
N GLU A 83 -14.99 1.77 -17.24
CA GLU A 83 -15.65 3.02 -17.54
C GLU A 83 -16.94 3.17 -16.70
N GLY A 84 -16.99 4.23 -15.93
CA GLY A 84 -18.12 4.51 -15.04
C GLY A 84 -17.98 4.02 -13.60
N ASP A 85 -17.11 3.04 -13.30
CA ASP A 85 -16.98 2.46 -11.96
C ASP A 85 -16.75 3.49 -10.84
N LEU A 86 -15.98 4.54 -11.12
CA LEU A 86 -15.66 5.60 -10.16
C LEU A 86 -16.62 6.81 -10.22
N LYS A 87 -17.42 6.94 -11.27
CA LYS A 87 -18.28 8.12 -11.46
C LYS A 87 -19.31 8.27 -10.34
N GLU A 88 -19.84 7.16 -9.83
CA GLU A 88 -20.81 7.15 -8.73
C GLU A 88 -20.21 7.67 -7.41
N TYR A 89 -18.87 7.63 -7.25
CA TYR A 89 -18.18 8.06 -6.04
C TYR A 89 -17.68 9.51 -6.10
N ARG A 90 -17.95 10.26 -7.17
CA ARG A 90 -17.40 11.62 -7.37
C ARG A 90 -17.71 12.56 -6.20
N ASP A 91 -18.97 12.64 -5.82
CA ASP A 91 -19.41 13.55 -4.75
C ASP A 91 -19.01 13.00 -3.37
N THR A 92 -19.10 11.70 -3.17
CA THR A 92 -18.58 11.02 -1.97
C THR A 92 -17.09 11.32 -1.74
N PHE A 93 -16.25 11.22 -2.77
CA PHE A 93 -14.82 11.50 -2.62
C PHE A 93 -14.55 12.97 -2.23
N ARG A 94 -15.33 13.93 -2.75
CA ARG A 94 -15.25 15.33 -2.32
C ARG A 94 -15.64 15.48 -0.85
N GLY A 95 -16.76 14.91 -0.44
CA GLY A 95 -17.22 14.96 0.95
C GLY A 95 -16.21 14.33 1.91
N LEU A 96 -15.65 13.17 1.58
CA LEU A 96 -14.63 12.51 2.39
C LEU A 96 -13.34 13.34 2.52
N LYS A 97 -12.97 14.11 1.49
CA LYS A 97 -11.82 15.05 1.57
C LYS A 97 -12.10 16.17 2.58
N GLU A 98 -13.30 16.72 2.60
CA GLU A 98 -13.70 17.80 3.52
C GLU A 98 -13.62 17.37 4.98
N ILE A 99 -13.92 16.12 5.30
CA ILE A 99 -13.85 15.58 6.67
C ILE A 99 -12.46 15.09 7.07
N GLY A 100 -11.48 15.09 6.15
CA GLY A 100 -10.08 14.81 6.47
C GLY A 100 -9.50 13.53 5.88
N LEU A 101 -10.09 12.98 4.80
CA LEU A 101 -9.42 11.96 4.01
C LEU A 101 -8.07 12.50 3.51
N GLY A 102 -6.97 11.77 3.74
CA GLY A 102 -5.63 12.16 3.29
C GLY A 102 -5.50 12.21 1.77
N GLY A 103 -6.14 11.29 1.07
CA GLY A 103 -6.13 11.20 -0.38
C GLY A 103 -6.38 9.78 -0.88
N PHE A 104 -5.71 9.41 -1.98
CA PHE A 104 -5.97 8.19 -2.72
C PHE A 104 -4.68 7.43 -3.04
N LEU A 105 -4.68 6.11 -2.87
CA LEU A 105 -3.65 5.21 -3.40
C LEU A 105 -4.16 4.61 -4.71
N ILE A 106 -3.54 4.97 -5.82
CA ILE A 106 -3.96 4.52 -7.15
C ILE A 106 -3.08 3.40 -7.68
N ARG A 107 -3.68 2.52 -8.50
CA ARG A 107 -3.06 1.31 -9.05
C ARG A 107 -3.06 1.28 -10.58
N ASN A 108 -3.65 2.29 -11.23
CA ASN A 108 -3.81 2.38 -12.69
C ASN A 108 -4.01 3.83 -13.15
N LEU A 109 -3.90 4.05 -14.46
CA LEU A 109 -3.99 5.37 -15.08
C LEU A 109 -5.43 5.90 -15.15
N GLU A 110 -6.42 5.02 -15.18
CA GLU A 110 -7.85 5.39 -15.19
C GLU A 110 -8.20 6.12 -13.89
N SER A 111 -7.75 5.58 -12.76
CA SER A 111 -7.92 6.25 -11.45
C SER A 111 -7.21 7.60 -11.39
N PHE A 112 -6.01 7.70 -11.98
CA PHE A 112 -5.30 8.98 -12.08
C PHE A 112 -6.08 10.00 -12.89
N SER A 113 -6.53 9.62 -14.09
CA SER A 113 -7.31 10.51 -14.97
C SER A 113 -8.57 11.01 -14.27
N PHE A 114 -9.31 10.10 -13.64
CA PHE A 114 -10.52 10.43 -12.90
C PHE A 114 -10.27 11.45 -11.77
N LEU A 115 -9.24 11.23 -10.94
CA LEU A 115 -8.93 12.13 -9.82
C LEU A 115 -8.36 13.47 -10.32
N LYS A 116 -7.60 13.47 -11.42
CA LYS A 116 -7.11 14.69 -12.05
C LYS A 116 -8.25 15.55 -12.60
N GLU A 117 -9.28 14.95 -13.22
CA GLU A 117 -10.49 15.65 -13.64
C GLU A 117 -11.25 16.30 -12.46
N MET A 118 -11.07 15.74 -11.25
CA MET A 118 -11.62 16.30 -10.02
C MET A 118 -10.76 17.39 -9.39
N GLY A 119 -9.54 17.64 -9.90
CA GLY A 119 -8.56 18.55 -9.31
C GLY A 119 -7.89 18.01 -8.04
N MET A 120 -7.80 16.67 -7.91
CA MET A 120 -7.26 15.97 -6.74
C MET A 120 -5.89 15.31 -6.99
N GLU A 121 -5.15 15.71 -8.02
CA GLU A 121 -3.86 15.12 -8.37
C GLU A 121 -2.81 15.21 -7.26
N LYS A 122 -2.87 16.24 -6.42
CA LYS A 122 -1.95 16.42 -5.28
C LYS A 122 -2.22 15.48 -4.11
N ASP A 123 -3.40 14.88 -4.07
CA ASP A 123 -3.83 13.94 -3.04
C ASP A 123 -3.52 12.49 -3.40
N ILE A 124 -2.83 12.26 -4.52
CA ILE A 124 -2.54 10.94 -5.06
C ILE A 124 -1.22 10.40 -4.51
N ARG A 125 -1.23 9.12 -4.11
CA ARG A 125 -0.06 8.26 -3.94
C ARG A 125 -0.11 7.15 -4.98
N LEU A 126 1.04 6.76 -5.52
CA LEU A 126 1.13 5.69 -6.52
C LEU A 126 1.41 4.35 -5.83
N ASP A 127 0.65 3.33 -6.17
CA ASP A 127 0.97 1.97 -5.75
C ASP A 127 2.03 1.33 -6.67
N TYR A 128 2.65 0.23 -6.24
CA TYR A 128 3.71 -0.51 -6.93
C TYR A 128 3.39 -0.83 -8.40
N SER A 129 2.11 -1.02 -8.74
CA SER A 129 1.63 -1.37 -10.09
C SER A 129 1.66 -0.20 -11.09
N VAL A 130 2.00 1.01 -10.66
CA VAL A 130 2.20 2.16 -11.56
C VAL A 130 3.64 2.22 -12.08
N TYR A 131 4.53 1.35 -11.59
CA TYR A 131 5.86 1.08 -12.13
C TYR A 131 6.82 2.27 -12.20
N THR A 132 7.05 2.91 -11.06
CA THR A 132 8.04 3.99 -10.95
C THR A 132 9.47 3.42 -10.83
N TYR A 133 9.97 2.73 -11.85
CA TYR A 133 11.24 2.01 -11.82
C TYR A 133 12.48 2.88 -11.67
N ASN A 134 12.45 4.11 -12.15
CA ASN A 134 13.63 4.97 -12.24
C ASN A 134 13.29 6.45 -12.03
N SER A 135 14.34 7.27 -11.95
CA SER A 135 14.24 8.70 -11.70
C SER A 135 13.43 9.46 -12.75
N ARG A 136 13.41 9.01 -14.00
CA ARG A 136 12.61 9.66 -15.06
C ARG A 136 11.12 9.43 -14.85
N ALA A 137 10.74 8.19 -14.49
CA ALA A 137 9.35 7.87 -14.13
C ALA A 137 8.92 8.66 -12.88
N GLN A 138 9.80 8.77 -11.87
CA GLN A 138 9.53 9.59 -10.69
C GLN A 138 9.34 11.07 -11.04
N ALA A 139 10.24 11.65 -11.85
CA ALA A 139 10.15 13.04 -12.30
C ALA A 139 8.85 13.31 -13.06
N PHE A 140 8.46 12.42 -13.98
CA PHE A 140 7.19 12.53 -14.70
C PHE A 140 5.99 12.64 -13.73
N TRP A 141 5.93 11.79 -12.73
CA TRP A 141 4.83 11.81 -11.76
C TRP A 141 4.86 13.04 -10.85
N GLN A 142 6.06 13.53 -10.49
CA GLN A 142 6.21 14.78 -9.74
C GLN A 142 5.72 15.98 -10.56
N GLU A 143 5.98 16.03 -11.86
CA GLU A 143 5.44 17.04 -12.78
C GLU A 143 3.90 16.97 -12.88
N GLN A 144 3.31 15.78 -12.70
CA GLN A 144 1.85 15.62 -12.60
C GLN A 144 1.28 15.99 -11.22
N GLY A 145 2.10 16.46 -10.27
CA GLY A 145 1.67 16.84 -8.92
C GLY A 145 1.73 15.71 -7.88
N VAL A 146 2.10 14.48 -8.28
CA VAL A 146 2.18 13.34 -7.38
C VAL A 146 3.53 13.31 -6.67
N GLN A 147 3.53 13.30 -5.33
CA GLN A 147 4.74 13.43 -4.52
C GLN A 147 5.23 12.12 -3.91
N ARG A 148 4.39 11.11 -3.79
CA ARG A 148 4.75 9.82 -3.15
C ARG A 148 4.40 8.66 -4.06
N ASP A 149 5.34 7.73 -4.20
CA ASP A 149 5.17 6.49 -4.93
C ASP A 149 5.52 5.27 -4.06
N THR A 150 5.15 4.09 -4.54
CA THR A 150 5.55 2.82 -3.95
C THR A 150 6.58 2.15 -4.86
N VAL A 151 7.67 1.68 -4.26
CA VAL A 151 8.73 0.96 -4.96
C VAL A 151 8.16 -0.30 -5.62
N PRO A 152 8.35 -0.52 -6.93
CA PRO A 152 7.90 -1.73 -7.61
C PRO A 152 8.51 -3.00 -7.03
N TYR A 153 7.71 -4.07 -6.96
CA TYR A 153 8.13 -5.37 -6.40
C TYR A 153 9.23 -6.08 -7.20
N GLU A 154 9.40 -5.72 -8.46
CA GLU A 154 10.34 -6.32 -9.39
C GLU A 154 11.77 -5.80 -9.22
N LEU A 155 11.95 -4.70 -8.50
CA LEU A 155 13.27 -4.15 -8.21
C LEU A 155 13.95 -4.95 -7.10
N ASN A 156 15.24 -5.27 -7.32
CA ASN A 156 16.08 -5.85 -6.29
C ASN A 156 16.78 -4.78 -5.43
N GLU A 157 17.41 -5.19 -4.34
CA GLU A 157 18.10 -4.33 -3.39
C GLU A 157 19.07 -3.32 -4.02
N ARG A 158 19.84 -3.75 -5.05
CA ARG A 158 20.85 -2.92 -5.72
C ARG A 158 20.20 -1.85 -6.60
N GLU A 159 19.10 -2.19 -7.24
CA GLU A 159 18.32 -1.27 -8.08
C GLU A 159 17.59 -0.24 -7.21
N ILE A 160 16.99 -0.69 -6.11
CA ILE A 160 16.35 0.19 -5.11
C ILE A 160 17.38 1.15 -4.50
N GLY A 161 18.58 0.66 -4.15
CA GLY A 161 19.65 1.48 -3.59
C GLY A 161 20.21 2.56 -4.54
N LYS A 162 19.96 2.44 -5.85
CA LYS A 162 20.37 3.45 -6.86
C LYS A 162 19.26 4.49 -7.13
N ARG A 163 18.08 4.28 -6.60
CA ARG A 163 16.91 5.13 -6.78
C ARG A 163 16.79 6.11 -5.61
N ASP A 164 16.24 7.29 -5.85
CA ASP A 164 15.84 8.17 -4.74
C ASP A 164 14.56 7.63 -4.09
N ASN A 165 14.67 7.19 -2.84
CA ASN A 165 13.56 6.63 -2.08
C ASN A 165 13.02 7.59 -1.01
N THR A 166 13.53 8.81 -0.91
CA THR A 166 13.17 9.77 0.17
C THR A 166 11.70 10.16 0.19
N ASN A 167 11.00 10.00 -0.93
CA ASN A 167 9.55 10.18 -1.05
C ASN A 167 8.83 8.88 -1.43
N SER A 168 9.52 7.73 -1.38
CA SER A 168 8.95 6.45 -1.76
C SER A 168 8.56 5.62 -0.54
N GLU A 169 7.58 4.77 -0.72
CA GLU A 169 7.16 3.76 0.23
C GLU A 169 7.61 2.38 -0.24
N MET A 170 8.11 1.56 0.68
CA MET A 170 8.51 0.17 0.38
C MET A 170 7.56 -0.81 1.04
N VAL A 171 7.00 -1.74 0.27
CA VAL A 171 6.22 -2.83 0.84
C VAL A 171 7.18 -3.87 1.42
N VAL A 172 7.03 -4.12 2.72
CA VAL A 172 7.88 -5.05 3.49
C VAL A 172 7.16 -6.32 3.92
N TYR A 173 5.84 -6.33 3.81
CA TYR A 173 4.99 -7.48 4.06
C TYR A 173 3.80 -7.49 3.09
N GLY A 174 3.39 -8.69 2.65
CA GLY A 174 2.12 -8.95 1.99
C GLY A 174 2.17 -10.07 0.94
N TYR A 175 1.00 -10.61 0.62
CA TYR A 175 0.89 -11.54 -0.50
C TYR A 175 1.03 -10.81 -1.83
N LEU A 176 2.07 -11.18 -2.59
CA LEU A 176 2.35 -10.56 -3.89
C LEU A 176 1.32 -11.02 -4.93
N PRO A 177 0.70 -10.11 -5.70
CA PRO A 177 -0.15 -10.48 -6.81
C PRO A 177 0.69 -11.09 -7.94
N MET A 178 0.38 -12.34 -8.27
CA MET A 178 0.99 -13.06 -9.40
C MET A 178 0.24 -12.78 -10.70
N MET A 179 -1.06 -12.52 -10.59
CA MET A 179 -1.90 -12.18 -11.72
C MET A 179 -3.10 -11.34 -11.27
N VAL A 180 -3.37 -10.27 -11.98
CA VAL A 180 -4.63 -9.51 -11.89
C VAL A 180 -5.43 -9.81 -13.16
N SER A 181 -6.60 -10.44 -13.00
CA SER A 181 -7.45 -10.87 -14.12
C SER A 181 -8.76 -10.09 -14.14
N ALA A 182 -9.07 -9.50 -15.28
CA ALA A 182 -10.36 -8.85 -15.51
C ALA A 182 -11.54 -9.86 -15.55
N GLN A 183 -11.26 -11.17 -15.45
CA GLN A 183 -12.26 -12.23 -15.34
C GLN A 183 -12.42 -12.67 -13.88
N CYS A 184 -13.66 -12.89 -13.48
CA CYS A 184 -13.96 -13.39 -12.15
C CYS A 184 -13.94 -14.92 -12.16
N VAL A 185 -13.02 -15.52 -11.39
CA VAL A 185 -12.87 -16.98 -11.25
C VAL A 185 -14.15 -17.58 -10.69
N GLN A 186 -14.77 -16.95 -9.68
CA GLN A 186 -16.04 -17.43 -9.09
C GLN A 186 -17.15 -17.49 -10.13
N LYS A 187 -17.31 -16.45 -10.95
CA LYS A 187 -18.33 -16.41 -12.01
C LYS A 187 -18.16 -17.54 -13.01
N ASN A 188 -16.92 -17.86 -13.37
CA ASN A 188 -16.61 -18.89 -14.35
C ASN A 188 -16.82 -20.32 -13.82
N LEU A 189 -16.58 -20.54 -12.51
CA LEU A 189 -16.69 -21.88 -11.91
C LEU A 189 -18.09 -22.19 -11.38
N ASN A 190 -18.70 -21.25 -10.64
CA ASN A 190 -19.90 -21.52 -9.83
C ASN A 190 -21.06 -20.55 -10.12
N GLY A 191 -20.92 -19.66 -11.11
CA GLY A 191 -21.85 -18.58 -11.34
C GLY A 191 -21.62 -17.38 -10.40
N CYS A 192 -22.15 -16.21 -10.79
CA CYS A 192 -22.00 -14.99 -10.00
C CYS A 192 -23.03 -14.94 -8.87
N ASN A 193 -22.53 -14.81 -7.64
CA ASN A 193 -23.35 -14.60 -6.43
C ASN A 193 -23.16 -13.21 -5.82
N HIS A 194 -22.46 -12.30 -6.50
CA HIS A 194 -22.12 -10.93 -6.05
C HIS A 194 -21.44 -10.88 -4.67
N SER A 195 -20.78 -11.95 -4.24
CA SER A 195 -20.06 -12.00 -2.98
C SER A 195 -18.55 -12.13 -3.18
N TYR A 196 -17.80 -11.51 -2.28
CA TYR A 196 -16.36 -11.74 -2.19
C TYR A 196 -16.10 -13.21 -1.91
N SER A 197 -15.20 -13.81 -2.68
CA SER A 197 -14.77 -15.19 -2.48
C SER A 197 -13.26 -15.28 -2.41
N LEU A 198 -12.79 -16.16 -1.53
CA LEU A 198 -11.40 -16.59 -1.45
C LEU A 198 -11.37 -18.08 -1.77
N VAL A 199 -10.82 -18.42 -2.93
CA VAL A 199 -10.60 -19.81 -3.35
C VAL A 199 -9.11 -20.07 -3.46
N ARG A 200 -8.70 -21.34 -3.62
CA ARG A 200 -7.29 -21.72 -3.76
C ARG A 200 -7.10 -22.52 -5.04
N LEU A 201 -6.17 -22.10 -5.87
CA LEU A 201 -5.69 -22.89 -7.01
C LEU A 201 -4.53 -23.76 -6.54
N LYS A 202 -4.52 -25.02 -6.96
CA LYS A 202 -3.42 -25.95 -6.69
C LYS A 202 -2.62 -26.16 -7.96
N ASP A 203 -1.30 -25.97 -7.89
CA ASP A 203 -0.39 -26.24 -9.01
C ASP A 203 -0.01 -27.74 -9.11
N ARG A 204 0.80 -28.06 -10.11
CA ARG A 204 1.31 -29.42 -10.36
C ARG A 204 2.21 -29.93 -9.22
N MET A 205 2.83 -29.02 -8.46
CA MET A 205 3.73 -29.33 -7.35
C MET A 205 3.00 -29.41 -6.02
N GLY A 206 1.66 -29.26 -6.01
CA GLY A 206 0.84 -29.31 -4.81
C GLY A 206 0.79 -28.01 -4.02
N LYS A 207 1.36 -26.90 -4.52
CA LYS A 207 1.30 -25.60 -3.85
C LYS A 207 -0.05 -24.94 -4.09
N TYR A 208 -0.53 -24.22 -3.08
CA TYR A 208 -1.80 -23.51 -3.12
C TYR A 208 -1.58 -22.02 -3.30
N PHE A 209 -2.26 -21.43 -4.29
CA PHE A 209 -2.26 -20.01 -4.60
C PHE A 209 -3.64 -19.43 -4.26
N PRO A 210 -3.72 -18.51 -3.30
CA PRO A 210 -4.97 -17.85 -2.97
C PRO A 210 -5.49 -17.02 -4.14
N VAL A 211 -6.78 -17.09 -4.41
CA VAL A 211 -7.47 -16.26 -5.42
C VAL A 211 -8.60 -15.51 -4.75
N LYS A 212 -8.51 -14.19 -4.74
CA LYS A 212 -9.53 -13.31 -4.19
C LYS A 212 -10.31 -12.65 -5.32
N SER A 213 -11.64 -12.75 -5.25
CA SER A 213 -12.53 -12.06 -6.17
C SER A 213 -12.97 -10.72 -5.60
N TYR A 214 -12.88 -9.68 -6.42
CA TYR A 214 -13.26 -8.30 -6.09
C TYR A 214 -14.56 -7.95 -6.82
N CYS A 215 -15.68 -8.09 -6.12
CA CYS A 215 -17.01 -8.01 -6.72
C CYS A 215 -17.43 -6.60 -7.12
N THR A 216 -16.93 -5.57 -6.46
CA THR A 216 -17.25 -4.16 -6.78
C THR A 216 -16.86 -3.80 -8.21
N SER A 217 -15.66 -4.20 -8.65
CA SER A 217 -15.14 -3.91 -10.00
C SER A 217 -14.97 -5.17 -10.84
N CYS A 218 -15.50 -6.32 -10.37
CA CYS A 218 -15.62 -7.59 -11.09
C CYS A 218 -14.30 -8.12 -11.70
N TYR A 219 -13.25 -8.25 -10.87
CA TYR A 219 -11.95 -8.84 -11.21
C TYR A 219 -11.48 -9.82 -10.14
N SER A 220 -10.44 -10.59 -10.43
CA SER A 220 -9.81 -11.49 -9.48
C SER A 220 -8.31 -11.25 -9.41
N VAL A 221 -7.72 -11.49 -8.25
CA VAL A 221 -6.27 -11.47 -8.05
C VAL A 221 -5.82 -12.84 -7.57
N ILE A 222 -4.83 -13.41 -8.25
CA ILE A 222 -4.13 -14.62 -7.84
C ILE A 222 -2.89 -14.17 -7.09
N TYR A 223 -2.78 -14.57 -5.82
CA TYR A 223 -1.65 -14.24 -4.97
C TYR A 223 -0.62 -15.35 -4.92
N ASN A 224 0.62 -15.01 -4.58
CA ASN A 224 1.67 -15.99 -4.34
C ASN A 224 1.27 -16.94 -3.20
N SER A 225 1.85 -18.14 -3.19
CA SER A 225 1.63 -19.17 -2.15
C SER A 225 2.16 -18.76 -0.77
N LEU A 226 3.19 -17.91 -0.73
CA LEU A 226 3.80 -17.36 0.49
C LEU A 226 3.80 -15.84 0.44
N PRO A 227 3.57 -15.17 1.56
CA PRO A 227 3.68 -13.71 1.61
C PRO A 227 5.15 -13.26 1.55
N LEU A 228 5.38 -12.07 1.00
CA LEU A 228 6.61 -11.33 1.17
C LEU A 228 6.82 -11.03 2.65
N GLY A 229 8.04 -11.18 3.16
CA GLY A 229 8.38 -10.75 4.51
C GLY A 229 9.85 -10.36 4.61
N LEU A 230 10.11 -9.06 4.78
CA LEU A 230 11.44 -8.45 4.82
C LEU A 230 11.84 -8.03 6.24
N VAL A 231 11.46 -8.83 7.27
CA VAL A 231 11.80 -8.56 8.68
C VAL A 231 13.30 -8.57 8.92
N LYS A 232 14.01 -9.55 8.33
CA LYS A 232 15.46 -9.72 8.49
C LYS A 232 16.27 -8.67 7.72
N GLU A 233 15.66 -8.02 6.76
CA GLU A 233 16.25 -7.00 5.89
C GLU A 233 16.00 -5.56 6.39
N ALA A 234 15.48 -5.40 7.61
CA ALA A 234 15.04 -4.10 8.12
C ALA A 234 16.14 -3.02 8.16
N ASP A 235 17.36 -3.39 8.54
CA ASP A 235 18.49 -2.45 8.60
C ASP A 235 18.93 -2.02 7.20
N GLU A 236 18.94 -2.96 6.27
CA GLU A 236 19.26 -2.69 4.88
C GLU A 236 18.20 -1.76 4.23
N ILE A 237 16.92 -2.02 4.51
CA ILE A 237 15.83 -1.15 4.04
C ILE A 237 15.94 0.24 4.65
N ARG A 238 16.27 0.38 5.94
CA ARG A 238 16.53 1.69 6.56
C ARG A 238 17.66 2.43 5.87
N SER A 239 18.72 1.73 5.48
CA SER A 239 19.86 2.34 4.77
C SER A 239 19.51 2.88 3.37
N MET A 240 18.39 2.46 2.80
CA MET A 240 17.85 2.97 1.53
C MET A 240 17.00 4.24 1.72
N HIS A 241 16.80 4.69 2.97
CA HIS A 241 16.08 5.90 3.36
C HIS A 241 14.67 6.08 2.75
N PRO A 242 13.80 5.05 2.74
CA PRO A 242 12.43 5.25 2.29
C PRO A 242 11.65 6.17 3.24
N ALA A 243 10.69 6.93 2.70
CA ALA A 243 9.79 7.74 3.51
C ALA A 243 8.92 6.88 4.45
N ALA A 244 8.54 5.71 3.98
CA ALA A 244 7.70 4.77 4.72
C ALA A 244 7.99 3.31 4.35
N VAL A 245 7.63 2.41 5.27
CA VAL A 245 7.47 0.98 4.98
C VAL A 245 6.01 0.59 5.17
N ARG A 246 5.50 -0.29 4.28
CA ARG A 246 4.09 -0.68 4.25
C ARG A 246 3.88 -2.17 4.49
N LEU A 247 2.90 -2.47 5.33
CA LEU A 247 2.32 -3.80 5.49
C LEU A 247 1.09 -3.90 4.57
N ASN A 248 1.15 -4.75 3.55
CA ASN A 248 0.12 -4.84 2.52
C ASN A 248 -0.81 -6.03 2.78
N PHE A 249 -1.79 -5.87 3.68
CA PHE A 249 -2.77 -6.90 4.01
C PHE A 249 -3.81 -7.06 2.91
N THR A 250 -4.10 -8.31 2.55
CA THR A 250 -5.00 -8.66 1.44
C THR A 250 -5.99 -9.76 1.79
N ILE A 251 -5.52 -10.93 2.27
CA ILE A 251 -6.32 -12.13 2.51
C ILE A 251 -6.27 -12.61 3.97
N GLU A 252 -5.45 -11.97 4.78
CA GLU A 252 -5.22 -12.31 6.18
C GLU A 252 -6.49 -12.11 7.01
N THR A 253 -6.66 -12.94 8.04
CA THR A 253 -7.69 -12.79 9.06
C THR A 253 -7.41 -11.59 9.96
N LEU A 254 -8.34 -11.28 10.88
CA LEU A 254 -8.15 -10.24 11.88
C LEU A 254 -6.96 -10.57 12.80
N GLU A 255 -6.88 -11.81 13.25
CA GLU A 255 -5.86 -12.30 14.17
C GLU A 255 -4.49 -12.26 13.51
N GLU A 256 -4.35 -12.84 12.30
CA GLU A 256 -3.11 -12.77 11.52
C GLU A 256 -2.68 -11.34 11.27
N THR A 257 -3.62 -10.44 10.94
CA THR A 257 -3.32 -9.03 10.71
C THR A 257 -2.73 -8.36 11.96
N LYS A 258 -3.30 -8.62 13.14
CA LYS A 258 -2.79 -8.07 14.41
C LYS A 258 -1.40 -8.61 14.74
N GLU A 259 -1.23 -9.92 14.72
CA GLU A 259 0.05 -10.57 15.04
C GLU A 259 1.18 -10.08 14.16
N ILE A 260 0.95 -10.06 12.84
CA ILE A 260 1.94 -9.59 11.86
C ILE A 260 2.22 -8.10 12.04
N ALA A 261 1.20 -7.26 12.22
CA ALA A 261 1.37 -5.83 12.39
C ALA A 261 2.20 -5.51 13.64
N VAL A 262 1.94 -6.18 14.77
CA VAL A 262 2.72 -6.04 16.01
C VAL A 262 4.17 -6.48 15.81
N ALA A 263 4.40 -7.62 15.16
CA ALA A 263 5.73 -8.14 14.88
C ALA A 263 6.57 -7.17 14.04
N PHE A 264 6.01 -6.69 12.93
CA PHE A 264 6.70 -5.74 12.03
C PHE A 264 6.88 -4.35 12.69
N ALA A 265 5.90 -3.88 13.46
CA ALA A 265 6.05 -2.65 14.25
C ALA A 265 7.19 -2.78 15.28
N GLY A 266 7.32 -3.93 15.93
CA GLY A 266 8.46 -4.25 16.80
C GLY A 266 9.79 -4.06 16.07
N THR A 267 9.94 -4.65 14.90
CA THR A 267 11.18 -4.58 14.11
C THR A 267 11.44 -3.20 13.55
N TYR A 268 10.46 -2.60 12.86
CA TYR A 268 10.68 -1.36 12.09
C TYR A 268 10.65 -0.10 12.93
N CYS A 269 9.86 -0.08 14.02
CA CYS A 269 9.67 1.11 14.86
C CYS A 269 10.45 1.06 16.18
N LYS A 270 10.67 -0.15 16.74
CA LYS A 270 11.27 -0.33 18.06
C LYS A 270 12.65 -1.01 18.02
N GLY A 271 13.10 -1.52 16.87
CA GLY A 271 14.37 -2.24 16.73
C GLY A 271 14.40 -3.60 17.45
N ILE A 272 13.24 -4.19 17.72
CA ILE A 272 13.12 -5.49 18.40
C ILE A 272 13.13 -6.57 17.32
N ALA A 273 14.12 -7.48 17.39
CA ALA A 273 14.12 -8.66 16.52
C ALA A 273 12.97 -9.59 16.89
N VAL A 274 12.06 -9.84 15.97
CA VAL A 274 10.97 -10.79 16.16
C VAL A 274 11.33 -12.12 15.51
N PRO A 275 11.16 -13.26 16.20
CA PRO A 275 11.31 -14.57 15.58
C PRO A 275 10.32 -14.70 14.42
N ALA A 276 10.80 -14.99 13.24
CA ALA A 276 9.94 -15.31 12.11
C ALA A 276 9.48 -16.77 12.27
N GLU A 277 8.36 -16.99 12.93
CA GLU A 277 7.72 -18.30 12.98
C GLU A 277 7.04 -18.66 11.65
N GLN A 278 6.67 -17.65 10.87
CA GLN A 278 6.03 -17.81 9.57
C GLN A 278 7.07 -17.90 8.45
N GLU A 279 6.80 -18.75 7.47
CA GLU A 279 7.61 -18.86 6.25
C GLU A 279 7.28 -17.69 5.30
N TYR A 280 8.31 -16.93 4.90
CA TYR A 280 8.22 -15.78 3.99
C TYR A 280 9.02 -15.99 2.72
N THR A 281 8.54 -15.41 1.61
CA THR A 281 9.38 -15.18 0.43
C THR A 281 10.03 -13.80 0.51
N LYS A 282 11.20 -13.65 -0.10
CA LYS A 282 11.85 -12.34 -0.27
C LYS A 282 11.50 -11.67 -1.61
N GLY A 283 10.63 -12.30 -2.40
CA GLY A 283 10.29 -11.81 -3.73
C GLY A 283 11.54 -11.61 -4.61
N HIS A 284 11.61 -10.49 -5.31
CA HIS A 284 12.78 -10.10 -6.11
C HIS A 284 13.85 -9.35 -5.32
N PHE A 285 13.64 -9.00 -4.05
CA PHE A 285 14.57 -8.20 -3.26
C PHE A 285 16.01 -8.72 -3.30
N ARG A 286 16.21 -10.05 -3.25
CA ARG A 286 17.52 -10.73 -3.36
C ARG A 286 17.82 -11.29 -4.75
N ARG A 287 16.93 -11.18 -5.72
CA ARG A 287 17.07 -11.79 -7.05
C ARG A 287 16.85 -10.74 -8.14
N LYS A 288 17.54 -10.88 -9.25
CA LYS A 288 17.22 -10.13 -10.47
C LYS A 288 15.98 -10.73 -11.13
N VAL A 289 15.19 -9.89 -11.79
CA VAL A 289 14.21 -10.34 -12.80
C VAL A 289 15.03 -10.69 -14.04
N GLU A 290 15.01 -11.96 -14.44
CA GLU A 290 15.63 -12.42 -15.68
C GLU A 290 14.74 -12.13 -16.88
#